data_6752279b2e68a40d6dd4578303301a5f
#
_entry.id   6752279b2e68a40d6dd4578303301a5f
#
_cell.length_a   1.000
_cell.length_b   1.000
_cell.length_c   1.000
_cell.angle_alpha   90.00
_cell.angle_beta   90.00
_cell.angle_gamma   90.00
#
_symmetry.space_group_name_H-M   'P 1'
#
loop_
_entity.id
_entity.type
_entity.pdbx_description
1 polymer ?
#
loop_
_entity_poly.entity_id
_entity_poly.type
_entity_poly.pdbx_seq_one_letter_code
_entity_poly.pdbx_strand_id
1 'polypeptide(L)'
;AGIVDGKPVSKNKVFQYRDAIFEAILHRFEKDPTLVAYGEENRDWGGAFACYRGLTESLPYHRLFNSPISEAAIVGTAVGYGLEGGRALVELMYCDFMGRAGDQIFNQLAKWQSMSAGILEMPVVLRVSVGSKYGAQHSQDWCAVVSHIPGLKVVFPSTPYDAKGLLNTALAGSDPVVFFESQRLYDIGELFE
;
A
#
# COMPACT_ATOMS: atom_id res chain seq x y z
N ALA A 1 -16.86 -20.79 -5.58
CA ALA A 1 -17.43 -21.28 -4.33
C ALA A 1 -16.28 -21.74 -3.44
N GLY A 2 -16.21 -21.20 -2.21
CA GLY A 2 -15.23 -21.65 -1.24
C GLY A 2 -15.52 -23.07 -0.77
N ILE A 3 -14.48 -23.80 -0.39
CA ILE A 3 -14.61 -25.13 0.22
C ILE A 3 -14.08 -24.99 1.65
N VAL A 4 -14.91 -25.30 2.65
CA VAL A 4 -14.52 -25.42 4.05
C VAL A 4 -14.74 -26.85 4.47
N ASP A 5 -13.73 -27.48 5.05
CA ASP A 5 -13.75 -28.90 5.46
C ASP A 5 -14.17 -29.88 4.34
N GLY A 6 -13.73 -29.61 3.11
CA GLY A 6 -14.04 -30.45 1.94
C GLY A 6 -15.46 -30.31 1.41
N LYS A 7 -16.29 -29.42 1.96
CA LYS A 7 -17.66 -29.17 1.52
C LYS A 7 -17.77 -27.83 0.79
N PRO A 8 -18.48 -27.72 -0.31
CA PRO A 8 -18.76 -26.45 -0.94
C PRO A 8 -19.58 -25.57 0.01
N VAL A 9 -19.05 -24.42 0.37
CA VAL A 9 -19.70 -23.45 1.25
C VAL A 9 -20.46 -22.48 0.35
N SER A 10 -21.72 -22.75 0.18
CA SER A 10 -22.74 -21.90 -0.43
C SER A 10 -22.33 -21.13 -1.72
N LYS A 11 -23.21 -20.30 -2.22
CA LYS A 11 -22.99 -19.40 -3.38
C LYS A 11 -22.12 -18.19 -3.03
N ASN A 12 -21.57 -18.12 -1.83
CA ASN A 12 -20.81 -16.99 -1.36
C ASN A 12 -19.42 -16.97 -1.97
N LYS A 13 -18.97 -15.78 -2.38
CA LYS A 13 -17.66 -15.57 -2.97
C LYS A 13 -16.63 -15.47 -1.86
N VAL A 14 -15.54 -16.23 -1.99
CA VAL A 14 -14.36 -16.06 -1.14
C VAL A 14 -13.50 -14.95 -1.74
N PHE A 15 -13.22 -13.92 -0.95
CA PHE A 15 -12.26 -12.89 -1.30
C PHE A 15 -10.99 -13.09 -0.51
N GLN A 16 -9.86 -13.10 -1.20
CA GLN A 16 -8.56 -13.12 -0.56
C GLN A 16 -8.18 -11.70 -0.10
N TYR A 17 -7.27 -11.63 0.85
CA TYR A 17 -6.71 -10.35 1.32
C TYR A 17 -6.10 -9.54 0.17
N ARG A 18 -5.40 -10.20 -0.75
CA ARG A 18 -4.85 -9.60 -1.97
C ARG A 18 -5.93 -9.02 -2.88
N ASP A 19 -7.03 -9.73 -3.08
CA ASP A 19 -8.16 -9.27 -3.91
C ASP A 19 -8.80 -8.03 -3.30
N ALA A 20 -8.91 -7.98 -1.98
CA ALA A 20 -9.45 -6.85 -1.25
C ALA A 20 -8.59 -5.58 -1.44
N ILE A 21 -7.27 -5.72 -1.41
CA ILE A 21 -6.32 -4.64 -1.72
C ILE A 21 -6.47 -4.21 -3.18
N PHE A 22 -6.48 -5.16 -4.11
CA PHE A 22 -6.66 -4.88 -5.55
C PHE A 22 -7.95 -4.09 -5.82
N GLU A 23 -9.08 -4.51 -5.25
CA GLU A 23 -10.36 -3.83 -5.45
C GLU A 23 -10.36 -2.39 -4.88
N ALA A 24 -9.70 -2.15 -3.75
CA ALA A 24 -9.55 -0.80 -3.21
C ALA A 24 -8.70 0.09 -4.12
N ILE A 25 -7.60 -0.45 -4.66
CA ILE A 25 -6.73 0.25 -5.60
C ILE A 25 -7.49 0.60 -6.88
N LEU A 26 -8.15 -0.40 -7.49
CA LEU A 26 -8.93 -0.20 -8.72
C LEU A 26 -10.01 0.86 -8.52
N HIS A 27 -10.78 0.76 -7.45
CA HIS A 27 -11.82 1.74 -7.12
C HIS A 27 -11.28 3.17 -7.03
N ARG A 28 -10.11 3.36 -6.41
CA ARG A 28 -9.50 4.69 -6.32
C ARG A 28 -9.01 5.19 -7.68
N PHE A 29 -8.43 4.34 -8.51
CA PHE A 29 -8.04 4.72 -9.87
C PHE A 29 -9.22 5.19 -10.74
N GLU A 30 -10.41 4.61 -10.53
CA GLU A 30 -11.63 5.04 -11.21
C GLU A 30 -12.14 6.40 -10.71
N LYS A 31 -11.94 6.71 -9.43
CA LYS A 31 -12.48 7.91 -8.78
C LYS A 31 -11.56 9.12 -8.80
N ASP A 32 -10.26 8.89 -8.86
CA ASP A 32 -9.26 9.93 -8.70
C ASP A 32 -8.28 9.94 -9.88
N PRO A 33 -8.42 10.90 -10.81
CA PRO A 33 -7.54 10.99 -11.97
C PRO A 33 -6.10 11.37 -11.62
N THR A 34 -5.86 11.91 -10.43
CA THR A 34 -4.52 12.30 -9.97
C THR A 34 -3.74 11.13 -9.37
N LEU A 35 -4.42 10.00 -9.05
CA LEU A 35 -3.74 8.86 -8.44
C LEU A 35 -2.69 8.29 -9.38
N VAL A 36 -1.46 8.20 -8.87
CA VAL A 36 -0.37 7.40 -9.46
C VAL A 36 0.02 6.29 -8.50
N ALA A 37 0.39 5.13 -9.04
CA ALA A 37 0.93 4.04 -8.25
C ALA A 37 2.24 3.55 -8.83
N TYR A 38 3.24 3.31 -8.00
CA TYR A 38 4.52 2.78 -8.42
C TYR A 38 5.33 2.17 -7.28
N GLY A 39 6.31 1.40 -7.67
CA GLY A 39 7.26 0.70 -6.84
C GLY A 39 8.02 -0.29 -7.69
N GLU A 40 8.77 -1.18 -7.07
CA GLU A 40 9.51 -2.21 -7.77
C GLU A 40 8.56 -3.24 -8.39
N GLU A 41 8.63 -3.42 -9.72
CA GLU A 41 7.83 -4.38 -10.49
C GLU A 41 6.29 -4.23 -10.37
N ASN A 42 5.80 -3.07 -9.94
CA ASN A 42 4.36 -2.86 -9.72
C ASN A 42 3.54 -2.98 -11.00
N ARG A 43 4.11 -2.54 -12.14
CA ARG A 43 3.41 -2.62 -13.42
C ARG A 43 3.54 -4.00 -14.07
N ASP A 44 4.76 -4.44 -14.31
CA ASP A 44 4.99 -5.58 -15.21
C ASP A 44 4.64 -6.91 -14.55
N TRP A 45 4.89 -7.06 -13.26
CA TRP A 45 4.56 -8.27 -12.50
C TRP A 45 3.29 -8.12 -11.64
N GLY A 46 2.81 -6.91 -11.49
CA GLY A 46 1.70 -6.60 -10.59
C GLY A 46 2.14 -6.39 -9.14
N GLY A 47 3.41 -6.04 -8.92
CA GLY A 47 4.06 -5.95 -7.63
C GLY A 47 4.56 -7.30 -7.11
N ALA A 48 5.42 -7.29 -6.10
CA ALA A 48 6.02 -8.48 -5.51
C ALA A 48 4.99 -9.52 -5.03
N PHE A 49 3.83 -9.05 -4.61
CA PHE A 49 2.74 -9.88 -4.06
C PHE A 49 1.48 -9.86 -4.94
N ALA A 50 1.61 -9.45 -6.20
CA ALA A 50 0.57 -9.47 -7.22
C ALA A 50 -0.70 -8.64 -6.88
N CYS A 51 -0.57 -7.60 -6.03
CA CYS A 51 -1.69 -6.71 -5.69
C CYS A 51 -2.13 -5.79 -6.82
N TYR A 52 -1.32 -5.61 -7.87
CA TYR A 52 -1.64 -4.82 -9.07
C TYR A 52 -1.87 -5.69 -10.32
N ARG A 53 -1.87 -7.02 -10.18
CA ARG A 53 -2.00 -7.93 -11.32
C ARG A 53 -3.31 -7.70 -12.07
N GLY A 54 -3.23 -7.42 -13.37
CA GLY A 54 -4.37 -7.15 -14.23
C GLY A 54 -4.70 -5.65 -14.41
N LEU A 55 -3.99 -4.74 -13.71
CA LEU A 55 -4.17 -3.31 -13.91
C LEU A 55 -3.34 -2.75 -15.07
N THR A 56 -2.30 -3.46 -15.49
CA THR A 56 -1.39 -3.03 -16.56
C THR A 56 -2.12 -2.78 -17.87
N GLU A 57 -3.08 -3.63 -18.21
CA GLU A 57 -3.87 -3.53 -19.43
C GLU A 57 -4.91 -2.41 -19.36
N SER A 58 -5.30 -2.00 -18.16
CA SER A 58 -6.37 -1.04 -17.94
C SER A 58 -5.87 0.38 -17.67
N LEU A 59 -4.60 0.53 -17.25
CA LEU A 59 -4.04 1.81 -16.84
C LEU A 59 -2.90 2.25 -17.74
N PRO A 60 -2.85 3.55 -18.11
CA PRO A 60 -1.73 4.09 -18.86
C PRO A 60 -0.45 4.12 -18.02
N TYR A 61 0.69 4.10 -18.70
CA TYR A 61 2.00 4.02 -18.06
C TYR A 61 2.25 5.12 -17.02
N HIS A 62 1.78 6.34 -17.28
CA HIS A 62 1.97 7.46 -16.35
C HIS A 62 1.15 7.36 -15.05
N ARG A 63 0.23 6.41 -14.96
CA ARG A 63 -0.57 6.17 -13.74
C ARG A 63 -0.12 4.94 -12.95
N LEU A 64 0.41 3.94 -13.64
CA LEU A 64 0.97 2.74 -13.00
C LEU A 64 2.29 2.42 -13.70
N PHE A 65 3.40 2.46 -12.99
CA PHE A 65 4.73 2.24 -13.54
C PHE A 65 5.69 1.56 -12.56
N ASN A 66 6.78 1.01 -13.10
CA ASN A 66 7.86 0.47 -12.28
C ASN A 66 8.83 1.57 -11.87
N SER A 67 9.36 1.47 -10.68
CA SER A 67 10.55 2.20 -10.25
C SER A 67 11.78 1.30 -10.30
N PRO A 68 12.98 1.86 -10.44
CA PRO A 68 14.19 1.12 -10.10
C PRO A 68 14.24 0.82 -8.59
N ILE A 69 15.12 -0.10 -8.18
CA ILE A 69 15.39 -0.38 -6.77
C ILE A 69 16.06 0.86 -6.15
N SER A 70 15.25 1.71 -5.54
CA SER A 70 15.68 2.98 -4.95
C SER A 70 14.63 3.50 -3.98
N GLU A 71 14.58 2.96 -2.79
CA GLU A 71 13.51 3.20 -1.82
C GLU A 71 13.41 4.68 -1.43
N ALA A 72 14.54 5.36 -1.27
CA ALA A 72 14.55 6.81 -1.00
C ALA A 72 13.92 7.61 -2.13
N ALA A 73 14.17 7.25 -3.40
CA ALA A 73 13.55 7.90 -4.55
C ALA A 73 12.07 7.58 -4.66
N ILE A 74 11.65 6.34 -4.38
CA ILE A 74 10.24 5.94 -4.39
C ILE A 74 9.43 6.82 -3.43
N VAL A 75 9.87 6.93 -2.18
CA VAL A 75 9.15 7.72 -1.19
C VAL A 75 9.32 9.22 -1.43
N GLY A 76 10.54 9.68 -1.75
CA GLY A 76 10.81 11.09 -1.96
C GLY A 76 10.04 11.71 -3.13
N THR A 77 9.90 10.98 -4.24
CA THR A 77 9.09 11.44 -5.39
C THR A 77 7.59 11.43 -5.07
N ALA A 78 7.12 10.47 -4.25
CA ALA A 78 5.74 10.47 -3.77
C ALA A 78 5.43 11.70 -2.91
N VAL A 79 6.36 12.07 -2.01
CA VAL A 79 6.25 13.29 -1.22
C VAL A 79 6.16 14.52 -2.13
N GLY A 80 7.09 14.66 -3.09
CA GLY A 80 7.07 15.78 -4.03
C GLY A 80 5.76 15.85 -4.83
N TYR A 81 5.28 14.72 -5.31
CA TYR A 81 4.00 14.65 -6.04
C TYR A 81 2.80 15.00 -5.14
N GLY A 82 2.82 14.57 -3.89
CA GLY A 82 1.80 14.93 -2.89
C GLY A 82 1.78 16.43 -2.60
N LEU A 83 2.94 17.07 -2.49
CA LEU A 83 3.06 18.52 -2.28
C LEU A 83 2.51 19.36 -3.45
N GLU A 84 2.55 18.82 -4.66
CA GLU A 84 1.94 19.41 -5.87
C GLU A 84 0.42 19.12 -6.00
N GLY A 85 -0.18 18.50 -4.99
CA GLY A 85 -1.62 18.21 -4.96
C GLY A 85 -2.03 16.90 -5.63
N GLY A 86 -1.07 16.08 -6.05
CA GLY A 86 -1.34 14.75 -6.58
C GLY A 86 -1.48 13.71 -5.47
N ARG A 87 -2.09 12.57 -5.79
CA ARG A 87 -2.21 11.43 -4.87
C ARG A 87 -1.27 10.31 -5.28
N ALA A 88 -0.48 9.81 -4.36
CA ALA A 88 0.46 8.72 -4.61
C ALA A 88 0.18 7.48 -3.76
N LEU A 89 0.21 6.32 -4.41
CA LEU A 89 0.23 5.01 -3.79
C LEU A 89 1.55 4.35 -4.15
N VAL A 90 2.48 4.30 -3.22
CA VAL A 90 3.80 3.74 -3.47
C VAL A 90 4.05 2.51 -2.63
N GLU A 91 4.86 1.59 -3.16
CA GLU A 91 5.16 0.34 -2.51
C GLU A 91 6.67 0.19 -2.29
N LEU A 92 7.04 -0.10 -1.05
CA LEU A 92 8.32 -0.74 -0.75
C LEU A 92 8.08 -2.23 -0.55
N MET A 93 8.86 -3.04 -1.24
CA MET A 93 8.65 -4.48 -1.32
C MET A 93 8.61 -5.13 0.07
N TYR A 94 9.50 -4.68 0.98
CA TYR A 94 9.56 -5.14 2.37
C TYR A 94 9.79 -3.97 3.33
N CYS A 95 9.17 -4.02 4.50
CA CYS A 95 9.37 -3.00 5.53
C CYS A 95 10.82 -2.91 6.01
N ASP A 96 11.57 -3.99 5.87
CA ASP A 96 13.02 -4.08 6.16
C ASP A 96 13.82 -2.99 5.43
N PHE A 97 13.39 -2.60 4.23
CA PHE A 97 14.08 -1.60 3.41
C PHE A 97 13.62 -0.16 3.65
N MET A 98 12.66 0.06 4.54
CA MET A 98 12.23 1.42 4.93
C MET A 98 13.38 2.27 5.46
N GLY A 99 14.38 1.63 6.07
CA GLY A 99 15.59 2.31 6.54
C GLY A 99 16.37 3.03 5.43
N ARG A 100 16.29 2.55 4.17
CA ARG A 100 16.89 3.22 3.01
C ARG A 100 16.19 4.53 2.64
N ALA A 101 14.92 4.65 3.00
CA ALA A 101 14.09 5.84 2.82
C ALA A 101 13.81 6.55 4.15
N GLY A 102 14.68 6.40 5.15
CA GLY A 102 14.44 6.87 6.51
C GLY A 102 14.08 8.36 6.58
N ASP A 103 14.88 9.25 5.99
CA ASP A 103 14.58 10.69 5.98
C ASP A 103 13.27 10.98 5.23
N GLN A 104 13.07 10.36 4.07
CA GLN A 104 11.87 10.56 3.26
C GLN A 104 10.59 10.15 4.00
N ILE A 105 10.66 9.13 4.85
CA ILE A 105 9.52 8.68 5.66
C ILE A 105 9.39 9.51 6.94
N PHE A 106 10.47 9.60 7.73
CA PHE A 106 10.40 10.13 9.10
C PHE A 106 10.36 11.65 9.18
N ASN A 107 10.92 12.34 8.18
CA ASN A 107 10.93 13.78 8.08
C ASN A 107 10.04 14.29 6.95
N GLN A 108 10.25 13.87 5.71
CA GLN A 108 9.56 14.47 4.57
C GLN A 108 8.06 14.08 4.58
N LEU A 109 7.76 12.79 4.52
CA LEU A 109 6.38 12.31 4.53
C LEU A 109 5.65 12.72 5.82
N ALA A 110 6.30 12.56 6.97
CA ALA A 110 5.68 12.76 8.28
C ALA A 110 5.46 14.23 8.68
N LYS A 111 6.25 15.18 8.16
CA LYS A 111 6.35 16.52 8.78
C LYS A 111 5.85 17.69 7.92
N TRP A 112 5.74 17.54 6.61
CA TRP A 112 5.36 18.66 5.74
C TRP A 112 4.03 19.31 6.11
N GLN A 113 3.02 18.54 6.48
CA GLN A 113 1.74 19.09 6.96
C GLN A 113 1.95 19.98 8.19
N SER A 114 2.71 19.50 9.17
CA SER A 114 3.00 20.27 10.39
C SER A 114 3.87 21.48 10.13
N MET A 115 4.92 21.34 9.32
CA MET A 115 5.84 22.44 8.98
C MET A 115 5.13 23.55 8.20
N SER A 116 4.13 23.23 7.42
CA SER A 116 3.32 24.21 6.68
C SER A 116 2.15 24.78 7.49
N ALA A 117 2.08 24.50 8.78
CA ALA A 117 0.92 24.85 9.61
C ALA A 117 -0.42 24.34 9.08
N GLY A 118 -0.42 23.16 8.43
CA GLY A 118 -1.62 22.52 7.87
C GLY A 118 -2.06 23.07 6.51
N ILE A 119 -1.26 23.90 5.87
CA ILE A 119 -1.59 24.45 4.54
C ILE A 119 -1.40 23.38 3.45
N LEU A 120 -0.34 22.60 3.55
CA LEU A 120 -0.04 21.53 2.60
C LEU A 120 -0.67 20.21 3.05
N GLU A 121 -1.26 19.51 2.12
CA GLU A 121 -1.71 18.13 2.30
C GLU A 121 -0.61 17.15 1.91
N MET A 122 -0.72 15.90 2.39
CA MET A 122 0.22 14.84 2.07
C MET A 122 -0.53 13.54 1.74
N PRO A 123 -1.29 13.51 0.63
CA PRO A 123 -2.13 12.37 0.26
C PRO A 123 -1.28 11.21 -0.32
N VAL A 124 -0.38 10.69 0.48
CA VAL A 124 0.53 9.60 0.12
C VAL A 124 0.24 8.38 0.97
N VAL A 125 0.00 7.27 0.32
CA VAL A 125 -0.09 5.96 0.97
C VAL A 125 1.15 5.15 0.61
N LEU A 126 1.95 4.82 1.60
CA LEU A 126 3.10 3.95 1.49
C LEU A 126 2.70 2.54 1.92
N ARG A 127 2.60 1.62 0.95
CA ARG A 127 2.38 0.20 1.21
C ARG A 127 3.69 -0.49 1.48
N VAL A 128 3.74 -1.31 2.51
CA VAL A 128 4.92 -2.10 2.86
C VAL A 128 4.52 -3.48 3.35
N SER A 129 5.21 -4.53 2.89
CA SER A 129 4.96 -5.87 3.39
C SER A 129 5.75 -6.14 4.67
N VAL A 130 5.13 -6.89 5.58
CA VAL A 130 5.77 -7.46 6.76
C VAL A 130 6.03 -8.92 6.49
N GLY A 131 7.29 -9.30 6.46
CA GLY A 131 7.71 -10.56 5.91
C GLY A 131 7.68 -11.74 6.85
N SER A 132 7.72 -12.90 6.20
CA SER A 132 8.13 -14.14 6.85
C SER A 132 8.66 -15.10 5.79
N LYS A 133 9.75 -15.83 6.12
CA LYS A 133 10.31 -16.95 5.34
C LYS A 133 11.37 -16.63 4.30
N TYR A 134 11.70 -15.38 4.00
CA TYR A 134 12.68 -15.04 2.97
C TYR A 134 14.03 -14.58 3.54
N GLY A 135 14.42 -15.14 4.67
CA GLY A 135 15.66 -14.79 5.39
C GLY A 135 15.47 -13.61 6.35
N ALA A 136 16.46 -13.38 7.22
CA ALA A 136 16.40 -12.38 8.28
C ALA A 136 16.14 -10.96 7.75
N GLN A 137 16.71 -10.62 6.58
CA GLN A 137 16.59 -9.30 5.96
C GLN A 137 15.25 -9.04 5.25
N HIS A 138 14.33 -10.02 5.25
CA HIS A 138 13.00 -9.93 4.64
C HIS A 138 11.90 -10.38 5.61
N SER A 139 12.16 -10.35 6.92
CA SER A 139 11.26 -10.96 7.91
C SER A 139 11.03 -10.08 9.13
N GLN A 140 11.41 -8.81 9.07
CA GLN A 140 11.24 -7.86 10.15
C GLN A 140 9.82 -7.27 10.17
N ASP A 141 9.48 -6.68 11.30
CA ASP A 141 8.27 -5.87 11.50
C ASP A 141 8.68 -4.50 12.08
N TRP A 142 8.47 -3.46 11.31
CA TRP A 142 8.82 -2.09 11.69
C TRP A 142 7.62 -1.25 12.13
N CYS A 143 6.46 -1.86 12.36
CA CYS A 143 5.26 -1.14 12.80
C CYS A 143 5.51 -0.28 14.04
N ALA A 144 6.21 -0.82 15.04
CA ALA A 144 6.53 -0.09 16.27
C ALA A 144 7.44 1.11 16.02
N VAL A 145 8.41 1.00 15.10
CA VAL A 145 9.30 2.11 14.73
C VAL A 145 8.51 3.23 14.08
N VAL A 146 7.66 2.91 13.11
CA VAL A 146 6.87 3.90 12.38
C VAL A 146 5.78 4.53 13.27
N SER A 147 5.17 3.76 14.14
CA SER A 147 4.17 4.25 15.11
C SER A 147 4.76 5.25 16.10
N HIS A 148 6.06 5.25 16.29
CA HIS A 148 6.75 6.23 17.14
C HIS A 148 6.94 7.58 16.45
N ILE A 149 6.72 7.70 15.15
CA ILE A 149 6.97 8.90 14.37
C ILE A 149 5.70 9.76 14.29
N PRO A 150 5.62 10.91 14.98
CA PRO A 150 4.46 11.80 14.88
C PRO A 150 4.27 12.32 13.46
N GLY A 151 3.02 12.34 13.00
CA GLY A 151 2.62 12.81 11.68
C GLY A 151 2.30 11.69 10.69
N LEU A 152 2.61 10.45 11.01
CA LEU A 152 2.23 9.28 10.21
C LEU A 152 1.01 8.59 10.79
N LYS A 153 0.06 8.22 9.93
CA LYS A 153 -0.96 7.23 10.27
C LYS A 153 -0.42 5.84 9.94
N VAL A 154 -0.54 4.93 10.88
CA VAL A 154 -0.08 3.55 10.71
C VAL A 154 -1.27 2.61 10.71
N VAL A 155 -1.35 1.77 9.69
CA VAL A 155 -2.45 0.83 9.47
C VAL A 155 -1.89 -0.55 9.21
N PHE A 156 -2.42 -1.57 9.88
CA PHE A 156 -2.03 -2.96 9.68
C PHE A 156 -3.27 -3.87 9.76
N PRO A 157 -4.04 -4.00 8.66
CA PRO A 157 -5.25 -4.82 8.65
C PRO A 157 -4.95 -6.31 8.77
N SER A 158 -5.87 -7.04 9.38
CA SER A 158 -5.75 -8.48 9.61
C SER A 158 -6.74 -9.32 8.80
N THR A 159 -7.73 -8.71 8.18
CA THR A 159 -8.75 -9.39 7.38
C THR A 159 -8.91 -8.76 6.00
N PRO A 160 -9.43 -9.47 4.99
CA PRO A 160 -9.77 -8.89 3.69
C PRO A 160 -10.73 -7.70 3.80
N TYR A 161 -11.73 -7.78 4.67
CA TYR A 161 -12.70 -6.70 4.90
C TYR A 161 -11.98 -5.42 5.40
N ASP A 162 -11.15 -5.56 6.42
CA ASP A 162 -10.40 -4.44 6.98
C ASP A 162 -9.39 -3.88 5.97
N ALA A 163 -8.71 -4.75 5.22
CA ALA A 163 -7.75 -4.32 4.22
C ALA A 163 -8.40 -3.42 3.16
N LYS A 164 -9.57 -3.82 2.64
CA LYS A 164 -10.31 -3.03 1.66
C LYS A 164 -10.82 -1.71 2.25
N GLY A 165 -11.45 -1.77 3.43
CA GLY A 165 -12.04 -0.61 4.09
C GLY A 165 -10.99 0.44 4.47
N LEU A 166 -9.92 0.00 5.14
CA LEU A 166 -8.84 0.87 5.59
C LEU A 166 -8.02 1.44 4.43
N LEU A 167 -7.76 0.65 3.37
CA LEU A 167 -7.06 1.17 2.19
C LEU A 167 -7.91 2.19 1.43
N ASN A 168 -9.21 1.95 1.27
CA ASN A 168 -10.10 2.94 0.69
C ASN A 168 -10.11 4.24 1.49
N THR A 169 -10.15 4.15 2.83
CA THR A 169 -10.10 5.32 3.71
C THR A 169 -8.78 6.06 3.60
N ALA A 170 -7.65 5.33 3.61
CA ALA A 170 -6.32 5.90 3.43
C ALA A 170 -6.20 6.64 2.09
N LEU A 171 -6.64 6.01 1.00
CA LEU A 171 -6.61 6.59 -0.34
C LEU A 171 -7.61 7.73 -0.56
N ALA A 172 -8.62 7.88 0.29
CA ALA A 172 -9.57 9.00 0.24
C ALA A 172 -9.09 10.21 1.04
N GLY A 173 -8.24 9.98 2.04
CA GLY A 173 -7.76 11.02 2.95
C GLY A 173 -6.66 11.89 2.36
N SER A 174 -6.26 12.91 3.12
CA SER A 174 -5.17 13.83 2.79
C SER A 174 -3.95 13.70 3.70
N ASP A 175 -3.98 12.75 4.62
CA ASP A 175 -2.87 12.49 5.55
C ASP A 175 -1.96 11.37 5.04
N PRO A 176 -0.68 11.40 5.39
CA PRO A 176 0.23 10.33 5.02
C PRO A 176 -0.04 9.06 5.82
N VAL A 177 -0.17 7.94 5.10
CA VAL A 177 -0.46 6.64 5.70
C VAL A 177 0.65 5.65 5.36
N VAL A 178 1.17 4.96 6.36
CA VAL A 178 1.98 3.75 6.16
C VAL A 178 1.08 2.54 6.38
N PHE A 179 0.85 1.81 5.32
CA PHE A 179 -0.06 0.67 5.26
C PHE A 179 0.74 -0.62 5.25
N PHE A 180 0.81 -1.28 6.39
CA PHE A 180 1.52 -2.54 6.55
C PHE A 180 0.66 -3.72 6.12
N GLU A 181 1.27 -4.70 5.48
CA GLU A 181 0.61 -5.88 4.94
C GLU A 181 1.35 -7.15 5.33
N SER A 182 0.71 -8.04 6.08
CA SER A 182 1.33 -9.31 6.42
C SER A 182 1.38 -10.23 5.20
N GLN A 183 2.57 -10.68 4.83
CA GLN A 183 2.75 -11.65 3.74
C GLN A 183 2.04 -12.97 3.97
N ARG A 184 1.73 -13.30 5.22
CA ARG A 184 0.98 -14.52 5.57
C ARG A 184 -0.50 -14.45 5.20
N LEU A 185 -1.02 -13.23 4.98
CA LEU A 185 -2.45 -13.02 4.75
C LEU A 185 -2.83 -12.92 3.28
N TYR A 186 -1.90 -12.66 2.35
CA TYR A 186 -2.25 -12.38 0.95
C TYR A 186 -3.17 -13.43 0.30
N ASP A 187 -2.98 -14.70 0.64
CA ASP A 187 -3.78 -15.80 0.09
C ASP A 187 -4.88 -16.30 1.05
N ILE A 188 -5.03 -15.64 2.21
CA ILE A 188 -6.11 -15.93 3.15
C ILE A 188 -7.38 -15.25 2.69
N GLY A 189 -8.47 -16.01 2.64
CA GLY A 189 -9.76 -15.53 2.19
C GLY A 189 -10.79 -15.47 3.31
N GLU A 190 -11.75 -14.58 3.15
CA GLU A 190 -12.97 -14.50 3.93
C GLU A 190 -14.21 -14.82 3.06
N LEU A 191 -15.22 -15.36 3.70
CA LEU A 191 -16.55 -15.57 3.10
C LEU A 191 -17.37 -14.29 3.35
N PHE A 192 -17.89 -13.74 2.26
CA PHE A 192 -18.86 -12.63 2.32
C PHE A 192 -20.23 -13.14 1.88
N GLU A 193 -21.25 -12.85 2.68
CA GLU A 193 -22.65 -13.14 2.40
C GLU A 193 -23.25 -12.12 1.42
#